data_56921a3d4bf0e839f346850092559967
#
_entry.id   56921a3d4bf0e839f346850092559967
#
_cell.length_a   1.000
_cell.length_b   1.000
_cell.length_c   1.000
_cell.angle_alpha   90.00
_cell.angle_beta   90.00
_cell.angle_gamma   90.00
#
_symmetry.space_group_name_H-M   'P 1'
#
loop_
_entity.id
_entity.type
_entity.pdbx_description
1 polymer ?
#
loop_
_entity_poly.entity_id
_entity_poly.type
_entity_poly.pdbx_seq_one_letter_code
_entity_poly.pdbx_strand_id
1 'polypeptide(L)'
;MPATTATTPYGQNWDLDSLLPHPAGEEFTKILDGYRHGLQGLAERSDKLPAFSPGGDQGTAWVAFLRECERLEMLATDLSAFIGCHAAADAANKLYRQVEAALSALDPLREKISTNLEFALRDAGEADFKSLVDADPFLKGNAFFLSQRRKNARLRLPRGEELLAADLAVDGIHAWGRLYDRLSGDLRIKVMEKGKLVEKSPGQIRFDSPERSVRQNNFYAGEKAWKSIADSCADALNHIAGTRLTMYRRLGLADHLDMPLHKNRMNRATLDTMWSVITRRKGVLQKYLAAKARMLGQEKLAWYDTQAPLPGAEEPGQSAEIPYESGAGLVVRTFSSFSQDLGDFAKMALTQRWVEAENRSGKRQGAFCTGFATKKQSRVFMTFTNTHDNVSTLAHELGHAYHSWVLKDQPFFLQDYPMNLAETASTFAEAVLAEQRLAESKSRWEKLSILDHMLADAVAYLMNIHARFLFENRFHEERAAGELPAERISELMLAAQKEAYLSSLADDGWYPDFWVSKLHFYISGLPFYNFPYTFGYLLSTGLYALSQQAGKDFPEQYRGLLVATGCMETEPAV
;
A
#
# COMPACT_ATOMS: atom_id res chain seq x y z
N MET A 1 -6.75 -22.82 45.55
CA MET A 1 -5.54 -22.94 44.73
C MET A 1 -5.60 -21.78 43.75
N PRO A 2 -4.59 -20.92 43.66
CA PRO A 2 -4.61 -19.87 42.67
C PRO A 2 -4.48 -20.53 41.29
N ALA A 3 -5.36 -20.09 40.36
CA ALA A 3 -5.30 -20.51 38.98
C ALA A 3 -3.93 -20.09 38.42
N THR A 4 -3.12 -21.04 38.00
CA THR A 4 -1.95 -20.82 37.18
C THR A 4 -2.45 -20.15 35.89
N THR A 5 -2.23 -18.86 35.74
CA THR A 5 -2.36 -18.16 34.48
C THR A 5 -1.42 -18.86 33.51
N ALA A 6 -1.97 -19.68 32.63
CA ALA A 6 -1.23 -20.20 31.49
C ALA A 6 -0.71 -18.97 30.73
N THR A 7 0.62 -18.80 30.69
CA THR A 7 1.27 -17.79 29.85
C THR A 7 0.87 -18.09 28.42
N THR A 8 0.09 -17.21 27.82
CA THR A 8 -0.26 -17.30 26.40
C THR A 8 1.02 -17.34 25.58
N PRO A 9 1.23 -18.31 24.68
CA PRO A 9 2.47 -18.43 23.91
C PRO A 9 2.70 -17.23 22.96
N TYR A 10 1.65 -16.44 22.65
CA TYR A 10 1.70 -15.27 21.77
C TYR A 10 1.22 -14.01 22.50
N GLY A 11 2.15 -13.08 22.76
CA GLY A 11 1.83 -11.78 23.35
C GLY A 11 1.10 -10.88 22.35
N GLN A 12 0.21 -10.00 22.86
CA GLN A 12 -0.52 -9.01 22.03
C GLN A 12 0.21 -7.66 21.90
N ASN A 13 1.33 -7.47 22.58
CA ASN A 13 2.12 -6.25 22.53
C ASN A 13 3.49 -6.55 21.96
N TRP A 14 3.91 -5.76 20.99
CA TRP A 14 5.22 -5.90 20.37
C TRP A 14 6.37 -5.54 21.30
N ASP A 15 7.57 -5.99 20.94
CA ASP A 15 8.81 -5.61 21.58
C ASP A 15 9.52 -4.56 20.70
N LEU A 16 9.51 -3.30 21.13
CA LEU A 16 10.24 -2.21 20.49
C LEU A 16 11.58 -1.94 21.21
N ASP A 17 11.67 -2.26 22.49
CA ASP A 17 12.83 -1.93 23.34
C ASP A 17 14.11 -2.68 22.89
N SER A 18 13.94 -3.85 22.27
CA SER A 18 15.07 -4.59 21.68
C SER A 18 15.64 -3.98 20.40
N LEU A 19 14.94 -3.03 19.78
CA LEU A 19 15.31 -2.43 18.49
C LEU A 19 16.14 -1.17 18.66
N LEU A 20 15.62 -0.19 19.38
CA LEU A 20 16.24 1.11 19.64
C LEU A 20 15.93 1.57 21.06
N PRO A 21 16.76 2.46 21.65
CA PRO A 21 16.47 3.06 22.94
C PRO A 21 15.15 3.86 22.90
N HIS A 22 14.48 3.97 24.05
CA HIS A 22 13.20 4.69 24.16
C HIS A 22 13.33 6.16 23.67
N PRO A 23 12.35 6.70 22.92
CA PRO A 23 12.44 8.04 22.30
C PRO A 23 12.65 9.21 23.27
N ALA A 24 12.29 9.06 24.56
CA ALA A 24 12.56 10.06 25.60
C ALA A 24 13.98 10.00 26.18
N GLY A 25 14.79 9.02 25.80
CA GLY A 25 16.12 8.79 26.36
C GLY A 25 17.23 9.58 25.66
N GLU A 26 18.30 9.89 26.39
CA GLU A 26 19.49 10.57 25.83
C GLU A 26 20.17 9.75 24.72
N GLU A 27 20.14 8.42 24.82
CA GLU A 27 20.75 7.54 23.83
C GLU A 27 20.03 7.65 22.47
N PHE A 28 18.69 7.71 22.47
CA PHE A 28 17.92 7.94 21.24
C PHE A 28 18.23 9.32 20.64
N THR A 29 18.31 10.36 21.48
CA THR A 29 18.68 11.70 21.03
C THR A 29 20.06 11.72 20.36
N LYS A 30 21.05 11.02 20.93
CA LYS A 30 22.39 10.90 20.33
C LYS A 30 22.35 10.22 18.97
N ILE A 31 21.54 9.16 18.82
CA ILE A 31 21.36 8.47 17.53
C ILE A 31 20.75 9.41 16.49
N LEU A 32 19.68 10.13 16.85
CA LEU A 32 19.01 11.08 15.98
C LEU A 32 19.91 12.24 15.56
N ASP A 33 20.70 12.78 16.49
CA ASP A 33 21.67 13.84 16.19
C ASP A 33 22.82 13.32 15.32
N GLY A 34 23.31 12.11 15.57
CA GLY A 34 24.29 11.43 14.72
C GLY A 34 23.78 11.21 13.30
N TYR A 35 22.52 10.81 13.16
CA TYR A 35 21.85 10.68 11.86
C TYR A 35 21.79 12.03 11.13
N ARG A 36 21.32 13.09 11.82
CA ARG A 36 21.23 14.45 11.26
C ARG A 36 22.57 14.96 10.73
N HIS A 37 23.63 14.84 11.54
CA HIS A 37 24.99 15.27 11.16
C HIS A 37 25.54 14.43 9.98
N GLY A 38 25.32 13.10 10.03
CA GLY A 38 25.71 12.23 8.93
C GLY A 38 25.04 12.59 7.61
N LEU A 39 23.73 12.89 7.67
CA LEU A 39 22.94 13.27 6.51
C LEU A 39 23.37 14.64 5.93
N GLN A 40 23.67 15.62 6.79
CA GLN A 40 24.21 16.91 6.38
C GLN A 40 25.55 16.75 5.66
N GLY A 41 26.49 16.00 6.26
CA GLY A 41 27.80 15.74 5.65
C GLY A 41 27.70 14.95 4.33
N LEU A 42 26.74 14.01 4.23
CA LEU A 42 26.50 13.28 2.99
C LEU A 42 25.90 14.19 1.89
N ALA A 43 24.99 15.10 2.26
CA ALA A 43 24.42 16.08 1.34
C ALA A 43 25.49 17.03 0.79
N GLU A 44 26.41 17.50 1.60
CA GLU A 44 27.55 18.32 1.16
C GLU A 44 28.50 17.55 0.22
N ARG A 45 28.73 16.26 0.50
CA ARG A 45 29.53 15.39 -0.40
C ARG A 45 28.82 15.13 -1.70
N SER A 46 27.49 15.00 -1.68
CA SER A 46 26.69 14.79 -2.89
C SER A 46 26.79 15.94 -3.90
N ASP A 47 27.01 17.18 -3.43
CA ASP A 47 27.23 18.35 -4.29
C ASP A 47 28.55 18.26 -5.09
N LYS A 48 29.48 17.43 -4.64
CA LYS A 48 30.84 17.30 -5.19
C LYS A 48 31.11 15.91 -5.77
N LEU A 49 30.05 15.13 -6.05
CA LEU A 49 30.21 13.80 -6.64
C LEU A 49 30.97 13.89 -7.96
N PRO A 50 32.03 13.08 -8.14
CA PRO A 50 32.71 13.00 -9.42
C PRO A 50 31.82 12.36 -10.48
N ALA A 51 32.13 12.57 -11.75
CA ALA A 51 31.47 11.86 -12.83
C ALA A 51 31.53 10.34 -12.59
N PHE A 52 30.46 9.62 -12.91
CA PHE A 52 30.43 8.17 -12.79
C PHE A 52 31.20 7.52 -13.96
N SER A 53 32.51 7.42 -13.83
CA SER A 53 33.42 6.91 -14.87
C SER A 53 34.58 6.10 -14.27
N PRO A 54 35.20 5.16 -15.01
CA PRO A 54 36.22 4.24 -14.52
C PRO A 54 37.64 4.84 -14.48
N GLY A 55 37.82 6.11 -14.09
CA GLY A 55 39.13 6.78 -14.06
C GLY A 55 39.63 7.09 -12.65
N GLY A 56 40.89 6.80 -12.35
CA GLY A 56 41.55 7.19 -11.09
C GLY A 56 40.87 6.65 -9.82
N ASP A 57 40.84 7.49 -8.76
CA ASP A 57 40.23 7.13 -7.47
C ASP A 57 38.67 7.24 -7.45
N GLN A 58 38.05 7.46 -8.60
CA GLN A 58 36.59 7.72 -8.68
C GLN A 58 35.77 6.52 -8.23
N GLY A 59 36.17 5.30 -8.60
CA GLY A 59 35.50 4.08 -8.15
C GLY A 59 35.46 3.95 -6.63
N THR A 60 36.59 4.19 -5.96
CA THR A 60 36.71 4.18 -4.50
C THR A 60 35.82 5.26 -3.85
N ALA A 61 35.80 6.46 -4.43
CA ALA A 61 34.94 7.56 -3.96
C ALA A 61 33.45 7.21 -4.05
N TRP A 62 33.04 6.59 -5.17
CA TRP A 62 31.67 6.13 -5.37
C TRP A 62 31.25 5.03 -4.41
N VAL A 63 32.09 4.03 -4.20
CA VAL A 63 31.84 2.96 -3.24
C VAL A 63 31.69 3.54 -1.82
N ALA A 64 32.60 4.43 -1.41
CA ALA A 64 32.54 5.06 -0.09
C ALA A 64 31.28 5.93 0.08
N PHE A 65 30.87 6.65 -0.96
CA PHE A 65 29.66 7.44 -0.94
C PHE A 65 28.41 6.57 -0.82
N LEU A 66 28.25 5.54 -1.67
CA LEU A 66 27.08 4.66 -1.68
C LEU A 66 26.97 3.81 -0.42
N ARG A 67 28.08 3.36 0.19
CA ARG A 67 28.06 2.66 1.48
C ARG A 67 27.55 3.57 2.60
N GLU A 68 27.90 4.85 2.57
CA GLU A 68 27.39 5.80 3.54
C GLU A 68 25.90 6.14 3.29
N CYS A 69 25.47 6.22 2.01
CA CYS A 69 24.05 6.29 1.67
C CYS A 69 23.30 5.08 2.25
N GLU A 70 23.79 3.86 2.00
CA GLU A 70 23.18 2.64 2.51
C GLU A 70 23.03 2.67 4.03
N ARG A 71 24.11 3.00 4.74
CA ARG A 71 24.12 3.08 6.20
C ARG A 71 23.10 4.09 6.74
N LEU A 72 23.04 5.28 6.15
CA LEU A 72 22.12 6.34 6.59
C LEU A 72 20.66 6.03 6.20
N GLU A 73 20.41 5.44 5.05
CA GLU A 73 19.06 5.03 4.64
C GLU A 73 18.54 3.87 5.50
N MET A 74 19.36 2.90 5.87
CA MET A 74 19.01 1.86 6.84
C MET A 74 18.63 2.47 8.19
N LEU A 75 19.43 3.43 8.68
CA LEU A 75 19.14 4.12 9.95
C LEU A 75 17.88 4.99 9.85
N ALA A 76 17.66 5.66 8.72
CA ALA A 76 16.44 6.41 8.46
C ALA A 76 15.20 5.51 8.52
N THR A 77 15.28 4.34 7.90
CA THR A 77 14.22 3.32 7.93
C THR A 77 13.92 2.91 9.36
N ASP A 78 14.93 2.57 10.13
CA ASP A 78 14.78 2.14 11.53
C ASP A 78 14.19 3.24 12.42
N LEU A 79 14.69 4.48 12.32
CA LEU A 79 14.19 5.62 13.10
C LEU A 79 12.74 5.94 12.77
N SER A 80 12.39 5.97 11.48
CA SER A 80 11.03 6.26 11.02
C SER A 80 10.05 5.15 11.43
N ALA A 81 10.45 3.88 11.26
CA ALA A 81 9.65 2.73 11.67
C ALA A 81 9.44 2.73 13.19
N PHE A 82 10.49 2.97 13.96
CA PHE A 82 10.46 2.95 15.42
C PHE A 82 9.51 4.01 16.00
N ILE A 83 9.66 5.27 15.56
CA ILE A 83 8.79 6.34 16.03
C ILE A 83 7.37 6.19 15.50
N GLY A 84 7.19 5.69 14.27
CA GLY A 84 5.89 5.38 13.69
C GLY A 84 5.14 4.31 14.49
N CYS A 85 5.84 3.27 14.95
CA CYS A 85 5.29 2.24 15.84
C CYS A 85 4.83 2.84 17.18
N HIS A 86 5.69 3.62 17.84
CA HIS A 86 5.32 4.28 19.10
C HIS A 86 4.12 5.21 18.93
N ALA A 87 4.10 6.03 17.87
CA ALA A 87 3.01 6.95 17.58
C ALA A 87 1.71 6.23 17.16
N ALA A 88 1.80 5.03 16.56
CA ALA A 88 0.63 4.22 16.26
C ALA A 88 0.02 3.59 17.52
N ALA A 89 0.86 3.15 18.44
CA ALA A 89 0.44 2.54 19.70
C ALA A 89 -0.10 3.57 20.73
N ASP A 90 0.36 4.84 20.65
CA ASP A 90 -0.08 5.96 21.49
C ASP A 90 -0.17 7.25 20.65
N ALA A 91 -1.28 7.40 19.93
CA ALA A 91 -1.51 8.51 18.99
C ALA A 91 -1.62 9.90 19.65
N ALA A 92 -1.90 9.95 20.94
CA ALA A 92 -2.02 11.19 21.70
C ALA A 92 -0.67 11.75 22.18
N ASN A 93 0.39 10.95 22.14
CA ASN A 93 1.69 11.29 22.68
C ASN A 93 2.36 12.43 21.88
N LYS A 94 2.59 13.55 22.55
CA LYS A 94 3.19 14.74 21.92
C LYS A 94 4.65 14.53 21.53
N LEU A 95 5.43 13.78 22.34
CA LEU A 95 6.83 13.52 22.05
C LEU A 95 6.98 12.75 20.74
N TYR A 96 6.20 11.69 20.53
CA TYR A 96 6.30 10.88 19.31
C TYR A 96 6.01 11.70 18.06
N ARG A 97 4.97 12.56 18.11
CA ARG A 97 4.67 13.50 17.02
C ARG A 97 5.77 14.52 16.76
N GLN A 98 6.43 15.01 17.82
CA GLN A 98 7.56 15.94 17.68
C GLN A 98 8.76 15.25 17.00
N VAL A 99 9.05 14.00 17.36
CA VAL A 99 10.15 13.23 16.73
C VAL A 99 9.81 12.88 15.28
N GLU A 100 8.55 12.47 14.98
CA GLU A 100 8.10 12.28 13.59
C GLU A 100 8.33 13.57 12.75
N ALA A 101 7.93 14.71 13.27
CA ALA A 101 8.13 16.00 12.59
C ALA A 101 9.62 16.35 12.42
N ALA A 102 10.46 16.04 13.42
CA ALA A 102 11.91 16.28 13.36
C ALA A 102 12.59 15.40 12.32
N LEU A 103 12.15 14.14 12.13
CA LEU A 103 12.63 13.26 11.07
C LEU A 103 12.18 13.75 9.69
N SER A 104 10.90 14.09 9.52
CA SER A 104 10.38 14.62 8.26
C SER A 104 11.05 15.93 7.83
N ALA A 105 11.52 16.75 8.79
CA ALA A 105 12.28 17.96 8.49
C ALA A 105 13.65 17.68 7.83
N LEU A 106 14.12 16.42 7.83
CA LEU A 106 15.36 15.99 7.17
C LEU A 106 15.14 15.45 5.74
N ASP A 107 13.89 15.21 5.33
CA ASP A 107 13.57 14.69 4.00
C ASP A 107 14.13 15.55 2.84
N PRO A 108 14.18 16.90 2.92
CA PRO A 108 14.83 17.70 1.88
C PRO A 108 16.31 17.37 1.66
N LEU A 109 17.05 16.99 2.71
CA LEU A 109 18.44 16.57 2.58
C LEU A 109 18.56 15.22 1.86
N ARG A 110 17.67 14.28 2.17
CA ARG A 110 17.59 12.98 1.50
C ARG A 110 17.27 13.14 0.02
N GLU A 111 16.28 13.98 -0.30
CA GLU A 111 15.91 14.27 -1.69
C GLU A 111 17.06 14.93 -2.44
N LYS A 112 17.80 15.87 -1.82
CA LYS A 112 19.00 16.48 -2.40
C LYS A 112 20.06 15.44 -2.74
N ILE A 113 20.37 14.50 -1.82
CA ILE A 113 21.32 13.43 -2.04
C ILE A 113 20.89 12.54 -3.21
N SER A 114 19.62 12.12 -3.22
CA SER A 114 19.02 11.29 -4.26
C SER A 114 19.10 11.98 -5.63
N THR A 115 18.73 13.26 -5.68
CA THR A 115 18.77 14.08 -6.90
C THR A 115 20.19 14.23 -7.43
N ASN A 116 21.16 14.55 -6.58
CA ASN A 116 22.57 14.69 -6.98
C ASN A 116 23.15 13.35 -7.46
N LEU A 117 22.82 12.23 -6.80
CA LEU A 117 23.20 10.89 -7.24
C LEU A 117 22.64 10.60 -8.65
N GLU A 118 21.38 10.86 -8.88
CA GLU A 118 20.73 10.61 -10.17
C GLU A 118 21.35 11.46 -11.28
N PHE A 119 21.61 12.75 -11.05
CA PHE A 119 22.30 13.59 -12.03
C PHE A 119 23.72 13.09 -12.36
N ALA A 120 24.47 12.65 -11.35
CA ALA A 120 25.81 12.11 -11.57
C ALA A 120 25.79 10.80 -12.37
N LEU A 121 24.77 9.96 -12.18
CA LEU A 121 24.56 8.73 -12.95
C LEU A 121 24.02 8.97 -14.36
N ARG A 122 23.23 10.04 -14.58
CA ARG A 122 22.61 10.37 -15.88
C ARG A 122 23.65 10.61 -16.96
N ASP A 123 24.68 11.35 -16.61
CA ASP A 123 25.66 11.85 -17.55
C ASP A 123 26.76 10.81 -17.86
N ALA A 124 26.75 9.64 -17.18
CA ALA A 124 27.68 8.54 -17.44
C ALA A 124 27.41 7.85 -18.79
N GLY A 125 28.45 7.64 -19.59
CA GLY A 125 28.40 6.82 -20.79
C GLY A 125 28.02 5.35 -20.44
N GLU A 126 27.40 4.62 -21.37
CA GLU A 126 26.99 3.22 -21.12
C GLU A 126 28.18 2.30 -20.83
N ALA A 127 29.26 2.46 -21.60
CA ALA A 127 30.49 1.69 -21.42
C ALA A 127 31.17 2.00 -20.07
N ASP A 128 31.22 3.28 -19.72
CA ASP A 128 31.83 3.73 -18.45
C ASP A 128 31.01 3.26 -17.26
N PHE A 129 29.68 3.36 -17.32
CA PHE A 129 28.77 2.86 -16.29
C PHE A 129 28.98 1.37 -16.06
N LYS A 130 28.97 0.58 -17.12
CA LYS A 130 29.17 -0.88 -17.02
C LYS A 130 30.56 -1.22 -16.48
N SER A 131 31.59 -0.57 -17.00
CA SER A 131 32.98 -0.80 -16.58
C SER A 131 33.19 -0.53 -15.08
N LEU A 132 32.61 0.58 -14.56
CA LEU A 132 32.74 0.93 -13.15
C LEU A 132 31.92 -0.02 -12.26
N VAL A 133 30.70 -0.38 -12.66
CA VAL A 133 29.86 -1.35 -11.91
C VAL A 133 30.52 -2.72 -11.85
N ASP A 134 31.11 -3.21 -12.94
CA ASP A 134 31.77 -4.52 -12.99
C ASP A 134 33.10 -4.56 -12.23
N ALA A 135 33.74 -3.39 -12.00
CA ALA A 135 35.05 -3.28 -11.35
C ALA A 135 35.04 -3.50 -9.82
N ASP A 136 33.90 -3.30 -9.17
CA ASP A 136 33.79 -3.42 -7.71
C ASP A 136 32.63 -4.35 -7.30
N PRO A 137 32.86 -5.34 -6.39
CA PRO A 137 31.82 -6.28 -5.96
C PRO A 137 30.60 -5.61 -5.32
N PHE A 138 30.75 -4.50 -4.59
CA PHE A 138 29.64 -3.78 -4.00
C PHE A 138 28.79 -3.08 -5.06
N LEU A 139 29.42 -2.42 -6.03
CA LEU A 139 28.71 -1.79 -7.14
C LEU A 139 27.98 -2.84 -7.98
N LYS A 140 28.66 -3.96 -8.27
CA LYS A 140 28.07 -5.09 -9.01
C LYS A 140 26.88 -5.70 -8.27
N GLY A 141 26.98 -5.88 -6.94
CA GLY A 141 25.86 -6.33 -6.12
C GLY A 141 24.66 -5.40 -6.13
N ASN A 142 24.88 -4.10 -6.41
CA ASN A 142 23.84 -3.07 -6.48
C ASN A 142 23.56 -2.60 -7.93
N ALA A 143 23.95 -3.38 -8.96
CA ALA A 143 23.85 -2.99 -10.36
C ALA A 143 22.41 -2.64 -10.78
N PHE A 144 21.42 -3.40 -10.32
CA PHE A 144 20.01 -3.13 -10.61
C PHE A 144 19.56 -1.78 -10.02
N PHE A 145 19.84 -1.52 -8.75
CA PHE A 145 19.55 -0.23 -8.11
C PHE A 145 20.17 0.93 -8.89
N LEU A 146 21.45 0.86 -9.21
CA LEU A 146 22.16 1.89 -9.96
C LEU A 146 21.55 2.10 -11.35
N SER A 147 21.15 1.03 -12.03
CA SER A 147 20.43 1.09 -13.31
C SER A 147 19.07 1.75 -13.18
N GLN A 148 18.29 1.45 -12.13
CA GLN A 148 17.01 2.12 -11.87
C GLN A 148 17.20 3.60 -11.57
N ARG A 149 18.18 3.99 -10.75
CA ARG A 149 18.51 5.39 -10.48
C ARG A 149 18.90 6.14 -11.76
N ARG A 150 19.64 5.49 -12.66
CA ARG A 150 19.99 6.04 -13.96
C ARG A 150 18.77 6.20 -14.88
N LYS A 151 17.82 5.25 -14.86
CA LYS A 151 16.55 5.39 -15.56
C LYS A 151 15.72 6.56 -15.01
N ASN A 152 15.62 6.70 -13.69
CA ASN A 152 14.94 7.81 -13.03
C ASN A 152 15.56 9.15 -13.43
N ALA A 153 16.88 9.23 -13.48
CA ALA A 153 17.62 10.43 -13.85
C ALA A 153 17.29 10.95 -15.26
N ARG A 154 16.94 10.04 -16.19
CA ARG A 154 16.50 10.40 -17.55
C ARG A 154 15.10 11.05 -17.57
N LEU A 155 14.33 10.85 -16.52
CA LEU A 155 13.00 11.44 -16.32
C LEU A 155 13.03 12.67 -15.39
N ARG A 156 14.19 13.33 -15.27
CA ARG A 156 14.34 14.60 -14.56
C ARG A 156 14.55 15.75 -15.52
N LEU A 157 14.02 16.90 -15.17
CA LEU A 157 14.28 18.16 -15.87
C LEU A 157 15.77 18.56 -15.78
N PRO A 158 16.25 19.53 -16.58
CA PRO A 158 17.54 20.16 -16.32
C PRO A 158 17.63 20.66 -14.87
N ARG A 159 18.83 20.57 -14.26
CA ARG A 159 19.00 20.79 -12.81
C ARG A 159 18.36 22.07 -12.27
N GLY A 160 18.50 23.19 -12.99
CA GLY A 160 17.90 24.46 -12.56
C GLY A 160 16.37 24.45 -12.61
N GLU A 161 15.79 23.82 -13.62
CA GLU A 161 14.34 23.68 -13.78
C GLU A 161 13.78 22.70 -12.74
N GLU A 162 14.50 21.61 -12.43
CA GLU A 162 14.12 20.63 -11.41
C GLU A 162 14.04 21.26 -10.01
N LEU A 163 15.06 22.05 -9.64
CA LEU A 163 15.06 22.78 -8.36
C LEU A 163 13.90 23.77 -8.28
N LEU A 164 13.69 24.56 -9.33
CA LEU A 164 12.56 25.51 -9.38
C LEU A 164 11.22 24.77 -9.30
N ALA A 165 11.07 23.65 -10.02
CA ALA A 165 9.85 22.85 -9.97
C ALA A 165 9.59 22.26 -8.57
N ALA A 166 10.65 21.80 -7.89
CA ALA A 166 10.56 21.29 -6.51
C ALA A 166 10.12 22.38 -5.52
N ASP A 167 10.72 23.58 -5.61
CA ASP A 167 10.34 24.71 -4.75
C ASP A 167 8.88 25.12 -4.99
N LEU A 168 8.45 25.23 -6.24
CA LEU A 168 7.07 25.56 -6.58
C LEU A 168 6.06 24.47 -6.24
N ALA A 169 6.47 23.21 -6.19
CA ALA A 169 5.59 22.08 -5.87
C ALA A 169 5.03 22.15 -4.44
N VAL A 170 5.76 22.75 -3.50
CA VAL A 170 5.35 22.87 -2.09
C VAL A 170 4.01 23.60 -1.96
N ASP A 171 3.90 24.77 -2.60
CA ASP A 171 2.69 25.61 -2.59
C ASP A 171 1.83 25.43 -3.87
N GLY A 172 2.29 24.58 -4.80
CA GLY A 172 1.61 24.14 -6.01
C GLY A 172 0.91 22.79 -5.79
N ILE A 173 1.39 21.76 -6.47
CA ILE A 173 0.73 20.44 -6.52
C ILE A 173 0.51 19.83 -5.12
N HIS A 174 1.46 19.99 -4.19
CA HIS A 174 1.33 19.42 -2.85
C HIS A 174 0.34 20.21 -1.97
N ALA A 175 0.18 21.51 -2.20
CA ALA A 175 -0.82 22.30 -1.48
C ALA A 175 -2.24 21.87 -1.79
N TRP A 176 -2.52 21.48 -3.04
CA TRP A 176 -3.83 20.97 -3.45
C TRP A 176 -4.17 19.63 -2.79
N GLY A 177 -3.17 18.73 -2.64
CA GLY A 177 -3.34 17.50 -1.85
C GLY A 177 -3.67 17.80 -0.39
N ARG A 178 -2.91 18.72 0.25
CA ARG A 178 -3.19 19.14 1.64
C ARG A 178 -4.54 19.84 1.81
N LEU A 179 -5.00 20.57 0.79
CA LEU A 179 -6.35 21.15 0.79
C LEU A 179 -7.41 20.05 0.85
N TYR A 180 -7.29 19.02 0.01
CA TYR A 180 -8.18 17.87 0.05
C TYR A 180 -8.17 17.17 1.41
N ASP A 181 -7.00 16.93 2.00
CA ASP A 181 -6.85 16.31 3.32
C ASP A 181 -7.61 17.11 4.39
N ARG A 182 -7.52 18.45 4.34
CA ARG A 182 -8.25 19.34 5.24
C ARG A 182 -9.76 19.26 5.02
N LEU A 183 -10.21 19.44 3.77
CA LEU A 183 -11.65 19.40 3.44
C LEU A 183 -12.30 18.08 3.85
N SER A 184 -11.65 16.95 3.51
CA SER A 184 -12.14 15.62 3.85
C SER A 184 -12.06 15.30 5.34
N GLY A 185 -11.01 15.78 6.02
CA GLY A 185 -10.83 15.61 7.46
C GLY A 185 -11.82 16.41 8.30
N ASP A 186 -12.20 17.61 7.84
CA ASP A 186 -13.18 18.47 8.52
C ASP A 186 -14.63 18.05 8.21
N LEU A 187 -14.86 17.21 7.19
CA LEU A 187 -16.19 16.78 6.79
C LEU A 187 -16.89 15.99 7.89
N ARG A 188 -18.16 16.34 8.16
CA ARG A 188 -19.02 15.64 9.12
C ARG A 188 -20.29 15.19 8.44
N ILE A 189 -20.62 13.91 8.64
CA ILE A 189 -21.76 13.24 8.04
C ILE A 189 -22.81 13.02 9.12
N LYS A 190 -24.01 13.57 8.91
CA LYS A 190 -25.13 13.45 9.84
C LYS A 190 -25.96 12.22 9.46
N VAL A 191 -25.95 11.19 10.30
CA VAL A 191 -26.68 9.94 10.11
C VAL A 191 -27.67 9.70 11.23
N MET A 192 -28.79 9.03 10.92
CA MET A 192 -29.76 8.58 11.92
C MET A 192 -29.32 7.24 12.51
N GLU A 193 -29.05 7.19 13.81
CA GLU A 193 -28.77 5.97 14.56
C GLU A 193 -29.72 5.82 15.74
N LYS A 194 -30.44 4.70 15.79
CA LYS A 194 -31.38 4.42 16.89
C LYS A 194 -32.34 5.60 17.18
N GLY A 195 -32.81 6.28 16.13
CA GLY A 195 -33.74 7.41 16.24
C GLY A 195 -33.10 8.73 16.67
N LYS A 196 -31.78 8.83 16.74
CA LYS A 196 -31.04 10.07 17.03
C LYS A 196 -30.14 10.47 15.86
N LEU A 197 -30.04 11.79 15.64
CA LEU A 197 -29.09 12.32 14.66
C LEU A 197 -27.69 12.35 15.28
N VAL A 198 -26.74 11.66 14.66
CA VAL A 198 -25.35 11.56 15.11
C VAL A 198 -24.43 12.09 14.01
N GLU A 199 -23.39 12.84 14.39
CA GLU A 199 -22.35 13.27 13.48
C GLU A 199 -21.20 12.27 13.47
N LYS A 200 -20.75 11.87 12.26
CA LYS A 200 -19.65 10.92 12.03
C LYS A 200 -18.63 11.50 11.08
N SER A 201 -17.38 11.10 11.25
CA SER A 201 -16.35 11.30 10.21
C SER A 201 -16.59 10.35 9.03
N PRO A 202 -16.08 10.66 7.82
CA PRO A 202 -16.22 9.78 6.66
C PRO A 202 -15.78 8.33 6.91
N GLY A 203 -14.68 8.12 7.63
CA GLY A 203 -14.17 6.78 7.94
C GLY A 203 -15.04 5.95 8.90
N GLN A 204 -16.03 6.58 9.56
CA GLN A 204 -16.99 5.89 10.42
C GLN A 204 -18.28 5.48 9.69
N ILE A 205 -18.43 5.87 8.43
CA ILE A 205 -19.57 5.47 7.60
C ILE A 205 -19.30 4.09 7.01
N ARG A 206 -20.13 3.10 7.40
CA ARG A 206 -20.00 1.71 7.01
C ARG A 206 -21.18 1.25 6.16
N PHE A 207 -20.92 0.27 5.28
CA PHE A 207 -21.93 -0.38 4.42
C PHE A 207 -22.04 -1.88 4.67
N ASP A 208 -21.50 -2.34 5.81
CA ASP A 208 -21.47 -3.72 6.28
C ASP A 208 -22.61 -4.09 7.23
N SER A 209 -23.58 -3.20 7.44
CA SER A 209 -24.77 -3.52 8.24
C SER A 209 -25.65 -4.57 7.55
N PRO A 210 -26.19 -5.57 8.27
CA PRO A 210 -27.19 -6.49 7.70
C PRO A 210 -28.49 -5.77 7.28
N GLU A 211 -28.83 -4.65 7.93
CA GLU A 211 -30.01 -3.86 7.62
C GLU A 211 -29.77 -2.93 6.43
N ARG A 212 -30.49 -3.16 5.33
CA ARG A 212 -30.38 -2.33 4.11
C ARG A 212 -30.68 -0.86 4.36
N SER A 213 -31.70 -0.58 5.19
CA SER A 213 -32.09 0.79 5.56
C SER A 213 -30.94 1.58 6.20
N VAL A 214 -30.11 0.93 7.01
CA VAL A 214 -28.91 1.53 7.62
C VAL A 214 -27.87 1.83 6.56
N ARG A 215 -27.58 0.87 5.66
CA ARG A 215 -26.62 1.08 4.56
C ARG A 215 -27.06 2.21 3.64
N GLN A 216 -28.35 2.24 3.28
CA GLN A 216 -28.94 3.25 2.44
C GLN A 216 -28.92 4.65 3.09
N ASN A 217 -29.29 4.75 4.37
CA ASN A 217 -29.19 5.99 5.13
C ASN A 217 -27.74 6.51 5.18
N ASN A 218 -26.76 5.64 5.46
CA ASN A 218 -25.35 5.97 5.48
C ASN A 218 -24.86 6.46 4.12
N PHE A 219 -25.31 5.80 3.04
CA PHE A 219 -24.94 6.16 1.68
C PHE A 219 -25.42 7.56 1.29
N TYR A 220 -26.72 7.84 1.40
CA TYR A 220 -27.27 9.13 1.01
C TYR A 220 -26.81 10.28 1.92
N ALA A 221 -26.65 10.01 3.21
CA ALA A 221 -26.07 11.00 4.12
C ALA A 221 -24.61 11.32 3.75
N GLY A 222 -23.84 10.30 3.41
CA GLY A 222 -22.47 10.43 2.92
C GLY A 222 -22.41 11.20 1.60
N GLU A 223 -23.20 10.79 0.61
CA GLU A 223 -23.27 11.43 -0.71
C GLU A 223 -23.60 12.93 -0.60
N LYS A 224 -24.61 13.28 0.21
CA LYS A 224 -24.95 14.68 0.47
C LYS A 224 -23.79 15.48 1.07
N ALA A 225 -23.08 14.89 2.01
CA ALA A 225 -21.95 15.57 2.66
C ALA A 225 -20.77 15.74 1.69
N TRP A 226 -20.38 14.70 0.96
CA TRP A 226 -19.32 14.77 -0.03
C TRP A 226 -19.63 15.76 -1.16
N LYS A 227 -20.87 15.79 -1.62
CA LYS A 227 -21.32 16.75 -2.63
C LYS A 227 -21.16 18.21 -2.20
N SER A 228 -21.23 18.51 -0.90
CA SER A 228 -21.07 19.89 -0.40
C SER A 228 -19.66 20.45 -0.56
N ILE A 229 -18.66 19.60 -0.81
CA ILE A 229 -17.26 20.00 -1.05
C ILE A 229 -16.77 19.63 -2.47
N ALA A 230 -17.67 19.15 -3.33
CA ALA A 230 -17.30 18.61 -4.64
C ALA A 230 -16.59 19.63 -5.53
N ASP A 231 -17.03 20.89 -5.56
CA ASP A 231 -16.40 21.94 -6.36
C ASP A 231 -14.95 22.20 -5.92
N SER A 232 -14.72 22.34 -4.62
CA SER A 232 -13.35 22.52 -4.10
C SER A 232 -12.47 21.29 -4.33
N CYS A 233 -13.05 20.10 -4.31
CA CYS A 233 -12.34 18.86 -4.66
C CYS A 233 -12.07 18.79 -6.17
N ALA A 234 -12.99 19.29 -7.03
CA ALA A 234 -12.77 19.38 -8.47
C ALA A 234 -11.59 20.32 -8.78
N ASP A 235 -11.52 21.49 -8.14
CA ASP A 235 -10.38 22.41 -8.27
C ASP A 235 -9.07 21.71 -7.87
N ALA A 236 -9.04 21.05 -6.72
CA ALA A 236 -7.86 20.34 -6.26
C ALA A 236 -7.41 19.26 -7.26
N LEU A 237 -8.35 18.44 -7.76
CA LEU A 237 -8.05 17.38 -8.72
C LEU A 237 -7.56 17.94 -10.07
N ASN A 238 -8.22 18.98 -10.59
CA ASN A 238 -7.82 19.68 -11.81
C ASN A 238 -6.40 20.23 -11.72
N HIS A 239 -6.05 20.88 -10.61
CA HIS A 239 -4.74 21.49 -10.46
C HIS A 239 -3.62 20.48 -10.19
N ILE A 240 -3.91 19.38 -9.49
CA ILE A 240 -2.98 18.25 -9.34
C ILE A 240 -2.68 17.65 -10.72
N ALA A 241 -3.72 17.31 -11.50
CA ALA A 241 -3.54 16.72 -12.82
C ALA A 241 -2.93 17.70 -13.82
N GLY A 242 -3.33 18.97 -13.80
CA GLY A 242 -2.77 20.00 -14.67
C GLY A 242 -1.27 20.23 -14.47
N THR A 243 -0.83 20.25 -13.21
CA THR A 243 0.60 20.32 -12.88
C THR A 243 1.34 19.08 -13.38
N ARG A 244 0.80 17.87 -13.16
CA ARG A 244 1.40 16.61 -13.68
C ARG A 244 1.52 16.63 -15.20
N LEU A 245 0.45 16.94 -15.92
CA LEU A 245 0.46 17.00 -17.38
C LEU A 245 1.48 18.03 -17.92
N THR A 246 1.66 19.15 -17.22
CA THR A 246 2.68 20.13 -17.57
C THR A 246 4.09 19.57 -17.37
N MET A 247 4.35 18.91 -16.23
CA MET A 247 5.63 18.26 -15.97
C MET A 247 5.92 17.15 -16.99
N TYR A 248 4.94 16.31 -17.31
CA TYR A 248 5.09 15.21 -18.28
C TYR A 248 5.46 15.73 -19.68
N ARG A 249 4.83 16.81 -20.13
CA ARG A 249 5.20 17.48 -21.39
C ARG A 249 6.64 18.00 -21.37
N ARG A 250 7.07 18.60 -20.26
CA ARG A 250 8.45 19.08 -20.10
C ARG A 250 9.47 17.94 -20.08
N LEU A 251 9.10 16.79 -19.54
CA LEU A 251 9.91 15.57 -19.54
C LEU A 251 9.88 14.82 -20.87
N GLY A 252 9.06 15.26 -21.84
CA GLY A 252 8.92 14.58 -23.14
C GLY A 252 8.16 13.26 -23.08
N LEU A 253 7.36 13.04 -22.02
CA LEU A 253 6.50 11.86 -21.92
C LEU A 253 5.32 11.99 -22.89
N ALA A 254 5.03 10.89 -23.60
CA ALA A 254 3.98 10.86 -24.60
C ALA A 254 2.59 10.63 -24.01
N ASP A 255 2.53 9.88 -22.88
CA ASP A 255 1.29 9.44 -22.24
C ASP A 255 1.34 9.74 -20.73
N HIS A 256 0.19 10.06 -20.14
CA HIS A 256 0.07 10.25 -18.70
C HIS A 256 0.29 8.96 -17.88
N LEU A 257 0.24 7.79 -18.53
CA LEU A 257 0.56 6.49 -17.91
C LEU A 257 2.07 6.16 -17.89
N ASP A 258 2.91 6.88 -18.66
CA ASP A 258 4.35 6.58 -18.73
C ASP A 258 5.01 6.64 -17.34
N MET A 259 4.73 7.68 -16.55
CA MET A 259 5.30 7.82 -15.22
C MET A 259 4.74 6.78 -14.20
N PRO A 260 3.43 6.51 -14.12
CA PRO A 260 2.88 5.43 -13.33
C PRO A 260 3.49 4.06 -13.66
N LEU A 261 3.65 3.74 -14.93
CA LEU A 261 4.25 2.49 -15.39
C LEU A 261 5.73 2.40 -15.00
N HIS A 262 6.48 3.48 -15.21
CA HIS A 262 7.88 3.56 -14.77
C HIS A 262 8.05 3.32 -13.28
N LYS A 263 7.22 3.97 -12.44
CA LYS A 263 7.25 3.79 -10.97
C LYS A 263 6.92 2.35 -10.55
N ASN A 264 6.10 1.65 -11.32
CA ASN A 264 5.74 0.26 -11.07
C ASN A 264 6.65 -0.75 -11.80
N ARG A 265 7.74 -0.30 -12.43
CA ARG A 265 8.68 -1.15 -13.18
C ARG A 265 7.96 -2.08 -14.17
N MET A 266 6.86 -1.59 -14.77
CA MET A 266 5.94 -2.36 -15.62
C MET A 266 5.84 -1.76 -17.03
N ASN A 267 5.69 -2.59 -18.05
CA ASN A 267 5.47 -2.12 -19.41
C ASN A 267 3.96 -1.94 -19.73
N ARG A 268 3.67 -1.14 -20.75
CA ARG A 268 2.32 -0.83 -21.21
C ARG A 268 1.55 -2.07 -21.65
N ALA A 269 2.20 -2.99 -22.34
CA ALA A 269 1.56 -4.20 -22.85
C ALA A 269 1.03 -5.11 -21.73
N THR A 270 1.75 -5.19 -20.60
CA THR A 270 1.30 -5.92 -19.41
C THR A 270 0.04 -5.28 -18.82
N LEU A 271 0.01 -3.96 -18.65
CA LEU A 271 -1.17 -3.24 -18.14
C LEU A 271 -2.38 -3.44 -19.05
N ASP A 272 -2.22 -3.25 -20.37
CA ASP A 272 -3.28 -3.37 -21.35
C ASP A 272 -3.80 -4.83 -21.43
N THR A 273 -2.91 -5.82 -21.36
CA THR A 273 -3.27 -7.23 -21.30
C THR A 273 -4.07 -7.56 -20.06
N MET A 274 -3.62 -7.09 -18.89
CA MET A 274 -4.32 -7.26 -17.61
C MET A 274 -5.78 -6.78 -17.71
N TRP A 275 -6.00 -5.53 -18.14
CA TRP A 275 -7.36 -4.99 -18.27
C TRP A 275 -8.20 -5.68 -19.34
N SER A 276 -7.58 -6.08 -20.45
CA SER A 276 -8.25 -6.85 -21.50
C SER A 276 -8.76 -8.20 -20.99
N VAL A 277 -7.91 -8.95 -20.25
CA VAL A 277 -8.28 -10.24 -19.67
C VAL A 277 -9.39 -10.09 -18.63
N ILE A 278 -9.26 -9.11 -17.71
CA ILE A 278 -10.29 -8.81 -16.71
C ILE A 278 -11.63 -8.52 -17.41
N THR A 279 -11.63 -7.63 -18.40
CA THR A 279 -12.85 -7.21 -19.11
C THR A 279 -13.55 -8.41 -19.76
N ARG A 280 -12.79 -9.35 -20.35
CA ARG A 280 -13.38 -10.55 -20.97
C ARG A 280 -13.90 -11.57 -19.94
N ARG A 281 -13.34 -11.60 -18.73
CA ARG A 281 -13.62 -12.65 -17.73
C ARG A 281 -14.58 -12.22 -16.62
N LYS A 282 -14.73 -10.93 -16.34
CA LYS A 282 -15.51 -10.43 -15.20
C LYS A 282 -17.02 -10.70 -15.26
N GLY A 283 -17.54 -11.30 -16.35
CA GLY A 283 -18.91 -11.82 -16.39
C GLY A 283 -19.23 -12.87 -15.30
N VAL A 284 -18.19 -13.53 -14.73
CA VAL A 284 -18.36 -14.41 -13.56
C VAL A 284 -18.76 -13.58 -12.33
N LEU A 285 -18.15 -12.41 -12.14
CA LEU A 285 -18.47 -11.50 -11.04
C LEU A 285 -19.87 -10.89 -11.19
N GLN A 286 -20.32 -10.66 -12.42
CA GLN A 286 -21.71 -10.26 -12.69
C GLN A 286 -22.71 -11.33 -12.19
N LYS A 287 -22.41 -12.62 -12.42
CA LYS A 287 -23.23 -13.72 -11.90
C LYS A 287 -23.23 -13.77 -10.37
N TYR A 288 -22.08 -13.49 -9.74
CA TYR A 288 -21.99 -13.38 -8.29
C TYR A 288 -22.85 -12.24 -7.75
N LEU A 289 -22.72 -11.01 -8.31
CA LEU A 289 -23.53 -9.86 -7.88
C LEU A 289 -25.04 -10.16 -8.01
N ALA A 290 -25.47 -10.81 -9.09
CA ALA A 290 -26.85 -11.23 -9.26
C ALA A 290 -27.27 -12.32 -8.25
N ALA A 291 -26.40 -13.24 -7.88
CA ALA A 291 -26.66 -14.24 -6.85
C ALA A 291 -26.79 -13.59 -5.47
N LYS A 292 -25.86 -12.69 -5.12
CA LYS A 292 -25.88 -11.92 -3.86
C LYS A 292 -27.15 -11.06 -3.77
N ALA A 293 -27.55 -10.40 -4.87
CA ALA A 293 -28.80 -9.63 -4.92
C ALA A 293 -30.01 -10.49 -4.53
N ARG A 294 -30.17 -11.68 -5.16
CA ARG A 294 -31.25 -12.61 -4.82
C ARG A 294 -31.22 -13.06 -3.34
N MET A 295 -30.03 -13.32 -2.80
CA MET A 295 -29.89 -13.70 -1.39
C MET A 295 -30.28 -12.56 -0.44
N LEU A 296 -30.05 -11.32 -0.84
CA LEU A 296 -30.45 -10.11 -0.11
C LEU A 296 -31.91 -9.68 -0.39
N GLY A 297 -32.66 -10.45 -1.18
CA GLY A 297 -34.05 -10.12 -1.55
C GLY A 297 -34.17 -8.91 -2.47
N GLN A 298 -33.13 -8.63 -3.29
CA GLN A 298 -33.09 -7.52 -4.23
C GLN A 298 -33.09 -8.04 -5.68
N GLU A 299 -33.63 -7.26 -6.61
CA GLU A 299 -33.50 -7.54 -8.05
C GLU A 299 -32.08 -7.28 -8.52
N LYS A 300 -31.52 -6.13 -8.16
CA LYS A 300 -30.11 -5.74 -8.35
C LYS A 300 -29.57 -5.10 -7.08
N LEU A 301 -28.27 -5.19 -6.88
CA LEU A 301 -27.59 -4.50 -5.79
C LEU A 301 -27.44 -3.01 -6.11
N ALA A 302 -27.50 -2.16 -5.09
CA ALA A 302 -26.94 -0.81 -5.15
C ALA A 302 -25.46 -0.84 -4.72
N TRP A 303 -24.74 0.26 -4.95
CA TRP A 303 -23.35 0.41 -4.53
C TRP A 303 -23.16 0.08 -3.05
N TYR A 304 -24.05 0.56 -2.20
CA TYR A 304 -24.02 0.32 -0.75
C TYR A 304 -24.43 -1.10 -0.33
N ASP A 305 -24.91 -1.94 -1.26
CA ASP A 305 -25.23 -3.35 -0.99
C ASP A 305 -24.07 -4.29 -1.33
N THR A 306 -23.05 -3.83 -2.06
CA THR A 306 -21.95 -4.69 -2.54
C THR A 306 -21.14 -5.33 -1.40
N GLN A 307 -21.03 -4.65 -0.26
CA GLN A 307 -20.36 -5.12 0.95
C GLN A 307 -21.32 -5.64 2.03
N ALA A 308 -22.61 -5.74 1.74
CA ALA A 308 -23.57 -6.24 2.70
C ALA A 308 -23.27 -7.71 3.06
N PRO A 309 -23.37 -8.11 4.35
CA PRO A 309 -23.25 -9.52 4.74
C PRO A 309 -24.44 -10.31 4.21
N LEU A 310 -24.24 -11.61 3.95
CA LEU A 310 -25.31 -12.49 3.55
C LEU A 310 -26.26 -12.76 4.73
N PRO A 311 -27.61 -12.87 4.48
CA PRO A 311 -28.57 -13.22 5.52
C PRO A 311 -28.27 -14.61 6.08
N GLY A 312 -28.33 -14.77 7.41
CA GLY A 312 -28.08 -16.04 8.09
C GLY A 312 -26.60 -16.36 8.34
N ALA A 313 -25.68 -15.44 7.97
CA ALA A 313 -24.27 -15.56 8.35
C ALA A 313 -24.06 -15.45 9.87
N GLU A 314 -25.00 -14.83 10.58
CA GLU A 314 -25.06 -14.78 12.04
C GLU A 314 -26.26 -15.61 12.54
N GLU A 315 -26.07 -16.91 12.75
CA GLU A 315 -26.96 -17.59 13.70
C GLU A 315 -26.64 -17.07 15.12
N PRO A 316 -27.66 -16.73 15.93
CA PRO A 316 -27.44 -16.29 17.30
C PRO A 316 -26.67 -17.39 18.06
N GLY A 317 -25.41 -17.14 18.38
CA GLY A 317 -24.52 -18.04 19.09
C GLY A 317 -23.45 -18.75 18.23
N GLN A 318 -23.32 -18.50 16.94
CA GLN A 318 -22.31 -19.12 16.05
C GLN A 318 -21.22 -18.18 15.51
N SER A 319 -21.27 -16.88 15.70
CA SER A 319 -20.05 -16.08 15.53
C SER A 319 -19.17 -16.32 16.75
N ALA A 320 -18.49 -17.46 16.76
CA ALA A 320 -17.53 -17.77 17.81
C ALA A 320 -16.44 -16.69 17.72
N GLU A 321 -16.36 -15.83 18.74
CA GLU A 321 -15.21 -14.95 18.90
C GLU A 321 -13.94 -15.81 18.78
N ILE A 322 -13.00 -15.38 17.95
CA ILE A 322 -11.71 -16.04 17.79
C ILE A 322 -10.71 -15.29 18.66
N PRO A 323 -10.39 -15.78 19.86
CA PRO A 323 -9.35 -15.16 20.68
C PRO A 323 -8.04 -15.03 19.90
N TYR A 324 -7.27 -13.98 20.16
CA TYR A 324 -6.02 -13.71 19.47
C TYR A 324 -5.09 -14.93 19.38
N GLU A 325 -4.91 -15.65 20.49
CA GLU A 325 -4.06 -16.85 20.55
C GLU A 325 -4.55 -17.94 19.57
N SER A 326 -5.86 -18.15 19.49
CA SER A 326 -6.46 -19.12 18.56
C SER A 326 -6.29 -18.69 17.11
N GLY A 327 -6.50 -17.39 16.83
CA GLY A 327 -6.29 -16.79 15.50
C GLY A 327 -4.83 -16.85 15.07
N ALA A 328 -3.90 -16.48 15.93
CA ALA A 328 -2.45 -16.59 15.68
C ALA A 328 -2.03 -18.05 15.45
N GLY A 329 -2.54 -18.98 16.27
CA GLY A 329 -2.32 -20.41 16.08
C GLY A 329 -2.88 -20.94 14.76
N LEU A 330 -4.04 -20.43 14.30
CA LEU A 330 -4.60 -20.77 12.99
C LEU A 330 -3.68 -20.29 11.86
N VAL A 331 -3.20 -19.05 11.91
CA VAL A 331 -2.27 -18.51 10.88
C VAL A 331 -0.99 -19.36 10.82
N VAL A 332 -0.38 -19.70 11.98
CA VAL A 332 0.84 -20.54 12.00
C VAL A 332 0.58 -21.91 11.38
N ARG A 333 -0.53 -22.60 11.72
CA ARG A 333 -0.86 -23.89 11.13
C ARG A 333 -1.09 -23.79 9.63
N THR A 334 -1.82 -22.79 9.19
CA THR A 334 -2.12 -22.54 7.79
C THR A 334 -0.83 -22.29 6.99
N PHE A 335 0.04 -21.43 7.48
CA PHE A 335 1.32 -21.15 6.85
C PHE A 335 2.22 -22.38 6.82
N SER A 336 2.24 -23.19 7.89
CA SER A 336 3.01 -24.45 7.93
C SER A 336 2.47 -25.49 6.95
N SER A 337 1.16 -25.49 6.65
CA SER A 337 0.58 -26.39 5.66
C SER A 337 1.00 -26.07 4.23
N PHE A 338 1.28 -24.80 3.95
CA PHE A 338 1.82 -24.35 2.67
C PHE A 338 3.35 -24.56 2.60
N SER A 339 4.09 -24.07 3.61
CA SER A 339 5.55 -24.15 3.67
C SER A 339 6.01 -24.14 5.12
N GLN A 340 6.93 -25.05 5.45
CA GLN A 340 7.54 -25.08 6.79
C GLN A 340 8.31 -23.79 7.09
N ASP A 341 9.03 -23.21 6.09
CA ASP A 341 9.75 -21.94 6.23
C ASP A 341 8.80 -20.78 6.57
N LEU A 342 7.67 -20.68 5.87
CA LEU A 342 6.65 -19.65 6.16
C LEU A 342 6.00 -19.84 7.53
N GLY A 343 5.70 -21.09 7.91
CA GLY A 343 5.14 -21.42 9.23
C GLY A 343 6.11 -21.15 10.38
N ASP A 344 7.39 -21.53 10.22
CA ASP A 344 8.43 -21.28 11.21
C ASP A 344 8.69 -19.77 11.37
N PHE A 345 8.67 -19.03 10.26
CA PHE A 345 8.74 -17.57 10.29
C PHE A 345 7.59 -16.96 11.10
N ALA A 346 6.33 -17.33 10.80
CA ALA A 346 5.17 -16.78 11.50
C ALA A 346 5.22 -17.11 13.00
N LYS A 347 5.57 -18.36 13.35
CA LYS A 347 5.75 -18.78 14.74
C LYS A 347 6.84 -17.97 15.44
N MET A 348 7.97 -17.76 14.79
CA MET A 348 9.08 -16.96 15.30
C MET A 348 8.64 -15.51 15.55
N ALA A 349 8.01 -14.86 14.55
CA ALA A 349 7.56 -13.47 14.64
C ALA A 349 6.56 -13.26 15.81
N LEU A 350 5.60 -14.16 15.95
CA LEU A 350 4.62 -14.11 17.05
C LEU A 350 5.27 -14.37 18.42
N THR A 351 6.18 -15.36 18.52
CA THR A 351 6.87 -15.69 19.78
C THR A 351 7.83 -14.57 20.21
N GLN A 352 8.49 -13.92 19.25
CA GLN A 352 9.38 -12.78 19.49
C GLN A 352 8.64 -11.45 19.62
N ARG A 353 7.31 -11.47 19.73
CA ARG A 353 6.49 -10.28 19.96
C ARG A 353 6.67 -9.20 18.88
N TRP A 354 6.58 -9.61 17.62
CA TRP A 354 6.63 -8.66 16.50
C TRP A 354 5.29 -7.97 16.24
N VAL A 355 4.20 -8.42 16.90
CA VAL A 355 2.83 -7.97 16.64
C VAL A 355 2.28 -7.16 17.81
N GLU A 356 1.75 -5.97 17.51
CA GLU A 356 0.91 -5.15 18.38
C GLU A 356 -0.55 -5.37 18.01
N ALA A 357 -1.29 -6.16 18.79
CA ALA A 357 -2.65 -6.57 18.48
C ALA A 357 -3.68 -6.14 19.53
N GLU A 358 -3.23 -5.64 20.69
CA GLU A 358 -4.11 -5.33 21.81
C GLU A 358 -5.24 -4.35 21.43
N ASN A 359 -6.47 -4.69 21.80
CA ASN A 359 -7.62 -3.81 21.61
C ASN A 359 -7.71 -2.83 22.80
N ARG A 360 -7.15 -1.63 22.64
CA ARG A 360 -7.18 -0.57 23.63
C ARG A 360 -7.39 0.80 22.99
N SER A 361 -7.86 1.75 23.75
CA SER A 361 -8.01 3.15 23.31
C SER A 361 -6.65 3.81 23.07
N GLY A 362 -6.62 4.86 22.25
CA GLY A 362 -5.42 5.66 21.99
C GLY A 362 -4.55 5.15 20.84
N LYS A 363 -4.86 4.02 20.23
CA LYS A 363 -4.18 3.52 19.03
C LYS A 363 -4.66 4.24 17.76
N ARG A 364 -3.78 4.34 16.76
CA ARG A 364 -4.17 4.74 15.40
C ARG A 364 -5.11 3.71 14.76
N GLN A 365 -5.89 4.12 13.79
CA GLN A 365 -6.74 3.23 12.99
C GLN A 365 -5.91 2.50 11.94
N GLY A 366 -6.37 1.29 11.54
CA GLY A 366 -5.76 0.49 10.47
C GLY A 366 -4.81 -0.59 10.98
N ALA A 367 -4.13 -1.23 10.03
CA ALA A 367 -3.06 -2.19 10.24
C ALA A 367 -1.91 -1.85 9.29
N PHE A 368 -0.69 -2.25 9.65
CA PHE A 368 0.49 -2.12 8.79
C PHE A 368 1.62 -3.04 9.25
N CYS A 369 2.50 -3.36 8.32
CA CYS A 369 3.81 -3.94 8.58
C CYS A 369 4.91 -2.92 8.25
N THR A 370 5.95 -2.82 9.09
CA THR A 370 7.12 -1.97 8.86
C THR A 370 8.41 -2.71 9.16
N GLY A 371 9.47 -2.38 8.41
CA GLY A 371 10.78 -3.03 8.51
C GLY A 371 11.79 -2.25 9.36
N PHE A 372 12.70 -2.99 9.96
CA PHE A 372 13.88 -2.50 10.68
C PHE A 372 15.13 -3.08 10.00
N ALA A 373 15.70 -2.30 9.10
CA ALA A 373 16.74 -2.76 8.19
C ALA A 373 18.02 -3.22 8.91
N THR A 374 18.49 -2.45 9.93
CA THR A 374 19.71 -2.80 10.68
C THR A 374 19.53 -4.04 11.53
N LYS A 375 18.31 -4.34 11.96
CA LYS A 375 17.98 -5.51 12.79
C LYS A 375 17.47 -6.69 11.95
N LYS A 376 17.22 -6.50 10.65
CA LYS A 376 16.64 -7.52 9.76
C LYS A 376 15.35 -8.10 10.32
N GLN A 377 14.51 -7.24 10.90
CA GLN A 377 13.24 -7.59 11.54
C GLN A 377 12.11 -6.71 11.01
N SER A 378 10.87 -7.11 11.31
CA SER A 378 9.68 -6.31 11.05
C SER A 378 8.85 -6.13 12.31
N ARG A 379 7.90 -5.20 12.29
CA ARG A 379 6.83 -5.08 13.28
C ARG A 379 5.50 -4.92 12.58
N VAL A 380 4.51 -5.59 13.12
CA VAL A 380 3.12 -5.58 12.65
C VAL A 380 2.27 -4.83 13.65
N PHE A 381 1.47 -3.89 13.17
CA PHE A 381 0.49 -3.14 13.95
C PHE A 381 -0.92 -3.49 13.50
N MET A 382 -1.81 -3.77 14.45
CA MET A 382 -3.24 -3.93 14.20
C MET A 382 -4.03 -3.75 15.50
N THR A 383 -5.36 -3.73 15.42
CA THR A 383 -6.25 -3.86 16.58
C THR A 383 -7.09 -5.12 16.39
N PHE A 384 -6.89 -6.11 17.25
CA PHE A 384 -7.54 -7.41 17.14
C PHE A 384 -8.80 -7.45 18.01
N THR A 385 -9.97 -7.59 17.38
CA THR A 385 -11.30 -7.57 18.00
C THR A 385 -12.01 -8.93 17.94
N ASN A 386 -11.25 -10.02 17.94
CA ASN A 386 -11.72 -11.41 17.96
C ASN A 386 -12.60 -11.81 16.77
N THR A 387 -12.40 -11.21 15.59
CA THR A 387 -13.16 -11.52 14.38
C THR A 387 -12.33 -12.32 13.38
N HIS A 388 -13.01 -12.99 12.45
CA HIS A 388 -12.38 -13.66 11.31
C HIS A 388 -11.57 -12.69 10.43
N ASP A 389 -12.07 -11.46 10.24
CA ASP A 389 -11.39 -10.42 9.46
C ASP A 389 -10.06 -10.02 10.11
N ASN A 390 -10.00 -10.03 11.45
CA ASN A 390 -8.73 -9.76 12.14
C ASN A 390 -7.71 -10.90 11.97
N VAL A 391 -8.15 -12.13 11.84
CA VAL A 391 -7.26 -13.27 11.53
C VAL A 391 -6.72 -13.11 10.10
N SER A 392 -7.58 -12.70 9.15
CA SER A 392 -7.15 -12.40 7.76
C SER A 392 -6.16 -11.23 7.73
N THR A 393 -6.44 -10.14 8.46
CA THR A 393 -5.52 -9.02 8.60
C THR A 393 -4.17 -9.44 9.20
N LEU A 394 -4.17 -10.30 10.23
CA LEU A 394 -2.94 -10.83 10.82
C LEU A 394 -2.12 -11.64 9.80
N ALA A 395 -2.78 -12.47 8.99
CA ALA A 395 -2.12 -13.23 7.93
C ALA A 395 -1.56 -12.31 6.86
N HIS A 396 -2.30 -11.27 6.46
CA HIS A 396 -1.87 -10.23 5.52
C HIS A 396 -0.59 -9.54 5.98
N GLU A 397 -0.59 -8.99 7.19
CA GLU A 397 0.56 -8.25 7.72
C GLU A 397 1.78 -9.16 7.96
N LEU A 398 1.55 -10.42 8.38
CA LEU A 398 2.63 -11.41 8.46
C LEU A 398 3.13 -11.82 7.08
N GLY A 399 2.31 -11.76 6.04
CA GLY A 399 2.72 -11.92 4.65
C GLY A 399 3.72 -10.83 4.21
N HIS A 400 3.45 -9.56 4.51
CA HIS A 400 4.41 -8.47 4.30
C HIS A 400 5.71 -8.68 5.10
N ALA A 401 5.58 -9.07 6.37
CA ALA A 401 6.74 -9.35 7.21
C ALA A 401 7.59 -10.51 6.65
N TYR A 402 6.96 -11.53 6.09
CA TYR A 402 7.66 -12.63 5.41
C TYR A 402 8.38 -12.17 4.14
N HIS A 403 7.75 -11.30 3.34
CA HIS A 403 8.41 -10.72 2.16
C HIS A 403 9.71 -10.00 2.56
N SER A 404 9.63 -9.12 3.57
CA SER A 404 10.81 -8.45 4.13
C SER A 404 11.85 -9.43 4.70
N TRP A 405 11.38 -10.52 5.34
CA TRP A 405 12.25 -11.58 5.86
C TRP A 405 13.01 -12.33 4.77
N VAL A 406 12.36 -12.57 3.64
CA VAL A 406 13.00 -13.21 2.47
C VAL A 406 14.07 -12.29 1.87
N LEU A 407 13.83 -10.98 1.84
CA LEU A 407 14.74 -9.98 1.28
C LEU A 407 15.88 -9.56 2.22
N LYS A 408 15.82 -9.87 3.51
CA LYS A 408 16.72 -9.34 4.57
C LYS A 408 18.22 -9.56 4.35
N ASP A 409 18.58 -10.54 3.53
CA ASP A 409 19.98 -10.89 3.22
C ASP A 409 20.42 -10.39 1.85
N GLN A 410 19.51 -9.76 1.08
CA GLN A 410 19.87 -9.02 -0.13
C GLN A 410 20.57 -7.70 0.24
N PRO A 411 21.40 -7.12 -0.64
CA PRO A 411 21.86 -5.75 -0.48
C PRO A 411 20.70 -4.82 -0.15
N PHE A 412 20.88 -3.89 0.76
CA PHE A 412 19.77 -3.06 1.25
C PHE A 412 19.01 -2.34 0.12
N PHE A 413 19.71 -1.80 -0.86
CA PHE A 413 19.10 -1.14 -2.00
C PHE A 413 18.27 -2.07 -2.93
N LEU A 414 18.36 -3.38 -2.74
CA LEU A 414 17.58 -4.40 -3.44
C LEU A 414 16.44 -4.99 -2.59
N GLN A 415 16.17 -4.39 -1.43
CA GLN A 415 15.05 -4.79 -0.57
C GLN A 415 13.77 -3.98 -0.85
N ASP A 416 13.86 -2.99 -1.75
CA ASP A 416 12.73 -2.17 -2.19
C ASP A 416 12.12 -2.75 -3.48
N TYR A 417 10.79 -2.83 -3.49
CA TYR A 417 10.02 -3.35 -4.61
C TYR A 417 8.86 -2.40 -4.97
N PRO A 418 8.41 -2.41 -6.24
CA PRO A 418 7.36 -1.51 -6.68
C PRO A 418 6.00 -1.92 -6.11
N MET A 419 5.08 -0.94 -6.09
CA MET A 419 3.78 -1.07 -5.43
C MET A 419 2.91 -2.22 -6.00
N ASN A 420 3.01 -2.52 -7.30
CA ASN A 420 2.30 -3.63 -7.93
C ASN A 420 2.77 -5.02 -7.46
N LEU A 421 3.98 -5.12 -6.88
CA LEU A 421 4.51 -6.35 -6.29
C LEU A 421 4.43 -6.34 -4.75
N ALA A 422 4.06 -5.21 -4.13
CA ALA A 422 4.04 -5.07 -2.68
C ALA A 422 3.03 -6.01 -2.01
N GLU A 423 1.86 -6.20 -2.63
CA GLU A 423 0.79 -7.03 -2.08
C GLU A 423 0.94 -8.52 -2.44
N THR A 424 2.03 -8.93 -3.12
CA THR A 424 2.19 -10.33 -3.59
C THR A 424 2.20 -11.31 -2.42
N ALA A 425 2.93 -11.02 -1.36
CA ALA A 425 3.04 -11.93 -0.22
C ALA A 425 1.85 -11.82 0.75
N SER A 426 1.32 -10.62 0.96
CA SER A 426 0.21 -10.37 1.86
C SER A 426 -1.10 -11.00 1.35
N THR A 427 -1.47 -10.73 0.11
CA THR A 427 -2.69 -11.31 -0.49
C THR A 427 -2.55 -12.80 -0.78
N PHE A 428 -1.33 -13.30 -1.04
CA PHE A 428 -1.08 -14.74 -1.11
C PHE A 428 -1.34 -15.42 0.24
N ALA A 429 -0.88 -14.83 1.34
CA ALA A 429 -1.11 -15.33 2.69
C ALA A 429 -2.61 -15.37 3.04
N GLU A 430 -3.38 -14.34 2.63
CA GLU A 430 -4.84 -14.33 2.77
C GLU A 430 -5.49 -15.45 1.95
N ALA A 431 -5.07 -15.67 0.71
CA ALA A 431 -5.60 -16.72 -0.15
C ALA A 431 -5.39 -18.11 0.47
N VAL A 432 -4.18 -18.39 0.98
CA VAL A 432 -3.87 -19.66 1.68
C VAL A 432 -4.76 -19.83 2.92
N LEU A 433 -4.96 -18.76 3.70
CA LEU A 433 -5.82 -18.79 4.89
C LEU A 433 -7.30 -19.02 4.52
N ALA A 434 -7.82 -18.32 3.52
CA ALA A 434 -9.22 -18.43 3.10
C ALA A 434 -9.54 -19.86 2.61
N GLU A 435 -8.68 -20.45 1.80
CA GLU A 435 -8.84 -21.81 1.30
C GLU A 435 -8.75 -22.86 2.41
N GLN A 436 -7.81 -22.71 3.35
CA GLN A 436 -7.72 -23.62 4.51
C GLN A 436 -9.02 -23.57 5.34
N ARG A 437 -9.52 -22.36 5.61
CA ARG A 437 -10.78 -22.16 6.32
C ARG A 437 -11.96 -22.79 5.56
N LEU A 438 -12.00 -22.61 4.23
CA LEU A 438 -13.04 -23.19 3.39
C LEU A 438 -13.02 -24.72 3.43
N ALA A 439 -11.83 -25.33 3.43
CA ALA A 439 -11.64 -26.77 3.54
C ALA A 439 -12.05 -27.33 4.93
N GLU A 440 -11.70 -26.63 6.00
CA GLU A 440 -11.99 -27.02 7.38
C GLU A 440 -13.44 -26.75 7.81
N SER A 441 -14.12 -25.82 7.16
CA SER A 441 -15.48 -25.41 7.52
C SER A 441 -16.48 -26.57 7.37
N LYS A 442 -17.26 -26.80 8.41
CA LYS A 442 -18.33 -27.82 8.47
C LYS A 442 -19.71 -27.22 8.22
N SER A 443 -19.86 -25.92 8.43
CA SER A 443 -21.12 -25.21 8.25
C SER A 443 -21.28 -24.73 6.81
N ARG A 444 -22.47 -24.95 6.23
CA ARG A 444 -22.81 -24.40 4.92
C ARG A 444 -22.77 -22.86 4.91
N TRP A 445 -23.21 -22.24 6.00
CA TRP A 445 -23.25 -20.79 6.14
C TRP A 445 -21.84 -20.19 6.25
N GLU A 446 -20.96 -20.83 7.02
CA GLU A 446 -19.57 -20.43 7.11
C GLU A 446 -18.87 -20.51 5.73
N LYS A 447 -19.08 -21.60 4.98
CA LYS A 447 -18.58 -21.72 3.61
C LYS A 447 -19.09 -20.60 2.71
N LEU A 448 -20.39 -20.30 2.79
CA LEU A 448 -20.99 -19.22 2.00
C LEU A 448 -20.43 -17.85 2.39
N SER A 449 -20.20 -17.60 3.68
CA SER A 449 -19.59 -16.35 4.16
C SER A 449 -18.17 -16.19 3.65
N ILE A 450 -17.34 -17.25 3.72
CA ILE A 450 -15.96 -17.21 3.19
C ILE A 450 -15.96 -16.95 1.69
N LEU A 451 -16.79 -17.67 0.93
CA LEU A 451 -16.91 -17.48 -0.52
C LEU A 451 -17.44 -16.09 -0.89
N ASP A 452 -18.41 -15.55 -0.14
CA ASP A 452 -18.92 -14.19 -0.34
C ASP A 452 -17.81 -13.15 -0.12
N HIS A 453 -16.99 -13.31 0.91
CA HIS A 453 -15.86 -12.43 1.17
C HIS A 453 -14.83 -12.47 0.03
N MET A 454 -14.40 -13.66 -0.38
CA MET A 454 -13.45 -13.84 -1.50
C MET A 454 -13.97 -13.23 -2.80
N LEU A 455 -15.27 -13.37 -3.09
CA LEU A 455 -15.87 -12.82 -4.32
C LEU A 455 -16.12 -11.32 -4.20
N ALA A 456 -16.40 -10.80 -3.01
CA ALA A 456 -16.49 -9.36 -2.75
C ALA A 456 -15.12 -8.68 -2.96
N ASP A 457 -14.03 -9.31 -2.53
CA ASP A 457 -12.67 -8.85 -2.82
C ASP A 457 -12.37 -8.86 -4.32
N ALA A 458 -12.76 -9.94 -5.02
CA ALA A 458 -12.64 -9.98 -6.47
C ALA A 458 -13.41 -8.84 -7.16
N VAL A 459 -14.61 -8.48 -6.69
CA VAL A 459 -15.37 -7.31 -7.18
C VAL A 459 -14.61 -6.02 -6.87
N ALA A 460 -14.05 -5.88 -5.67
CA ALA A 460 -13.27 -4.70 -5.30
C ALA A 460 -12.05 -4.53 -6.22
N TYR A 461 -11.24 -5.56 -6.39
CA TYR A 461 -10.00 -5.50 -7.18
C TYR A 461 -10.22 -5.46 -8.70
N LEU A 462 -11.24 -6.17 -9.22
CA LEU A 462 -11.43 -6.35 -10.67
C LEU A 462 -12.54 -5.50 -11.28
N MET A 463 -13.44 -4.92 -10.46
CA MET A 463 -14.51 -4.04 -10.93
C MET A 463 -14.37 -2.62 -10.33
N ASN A 464 -14.24 -2.48 -9.00
CA ASN A 464 -14.15 -1.16 -8.38
C ASN A 464 -12.86 -0.44 -8.77
N ILE A 465 -11.70 -1.12 -8.65
CA ILE A 465 -10.43 -0.54 -9.07
C ILE A 465 -10.40 -0.31 -10.59
N HIS A 466 -11.02 -1.17 -11.39
CA HIS A 466 -11.16 -0.92 -12.83
C HIS A 466 -11.96 0.36 -13.11
N ALA A 467 -13.05 0.60 -12.39
CA ALA A 467 -13.79 1.86 -12.52
C ALA A 467 -12.91 3.08 -12.19
N ARG A 468 -12.09 3.00 -11.14
CA ARG A 468 -11.16 4.07 -10.78
C ARG A 468 -10.11 4.30 -11.86
N PHE A 469 -9.55 3.23 -12.44
CA PHE A 469 -8.57 3.33 -13.52
C PHE A 469 -9.17 3.97 -14.77
N LEU A 470 -10.35 3.51 -15.21
CA LEU A 470 -11.06 4.08 -16.36
C LEU A 470 -11.40 5.56 -16.14
N PHE A 471 -11.86 5.90 -14.93
CA PHE A 471 -12.14 7.29 -14.55
C PHE A 471 -10.87 8.15 -14.62
N GLU A 472 -9.79 7.73 -13.95
CA GLU A 472 -8.56 8.50 -13.85
C GLU A 472 -7.92 8.71 -15.24
N ASN A 473 -7.98 7.68 -16.10
CA ASN A 473 -7.51 7.76 -17.47
C ASN A 473 -8.30 8.81 -18.28
N ARG A 474 -9.63 8.70 -18.32
CA ARG A 474 -10.51 9.63 -19.05
C ARG A 474 -10.43 11.05 -18.49
N PHE A 475 -10.30 11.18 -17.18
CA PHE A 475 -10.14 12.46 -16.55
C PHE A 475 -8.84 13.15 -17.02
N HIS A 476 -7.70 12.44 -17.07
CA HIS A 476 -6.44 13.00 -17.55
C HIS A 476 -6.50 13.34 -19.05
N GLU A 477 -7.17 12.51 -19.87
CA GLU A 477 -7.39 12.76 -21.29
C GLU A 477 -8.17 14.06 -21.53
N GLU A 478 -9.32 14.25 -20.86
CA GLU A 478 -10.12 15.45 -21.01
C GLU A 478 -9.45 16.69 -20.36
N ARG A 479 -8.82 16.51 -19.19
CA ARG A 479 -8.11 17.58 -18.49
C ARG A 479 -6.95 18.16 -19.30
N ALA A 480 -6.37 17.41 -20.20
CA ALA A 480 -5.33 17.90 -21.11
C ALA A 480 -5.82 19.05 -22.00
N ALA A 481 -7.12 19.13 -22.29
CA ALA A 481 -7.74 20.19 -23.05
C ALA A 481 -8.20 21.39 -22.20
N GLY A 482 -8.40 21.21 -20.89
CA GLY A 482 -8.86 22.27 -19.97
C GLY A 482 -9.37 21.71 -18.64
N GLU A 483 -9.76 22.59 -17.73
CA GLU A 483 -10.33 22.22 -16.45
C GLU A 483 -11.77 21.69 -16.62
N LEU A 484 -12.13 20.70 -15.79
CA LEU A 484 -13.43 20.06 -15.82
C LEU A 484 -14.24 20.47 -14.59
N PRO A 485 -15.53 20.87 -14.76
CA PRO A 485 -16.40 21.13 -13.63
C PRO A 485 -16.78 19.83 -12.90
N ALA A 486 -17.19 19.93 -11.64
CA ALA A 486 -17.52 18.79 -10.79
C ALA A 486 -18.56 17.86 -11.41
N GLU A 487 -19.56 18.41 -12.10
CA GLU A 487 -20.60 17.65 -12.81
C GLU A 487 -20.00 16.76 -13.90
N ARG A 488 -19.05 17.30 -14.69
CA ARG A 488 -18.39 16.50 -15.74
C ARG A 488 -17.52 15.39 -15.13
N ILE A 489 -16.84 15.68 -14.04
CA ILE A 489 -16.04 14.67 -13.32
C ILE A 489 -16.94 13.54 -12.80
N SER A 490 -18.11 13.88 -12.26
CA SER A 490 -19.12 12.89 -11.80
C SER A 490 -19.70 12.07 -12.95
N GLU A 491 -19.92 12.66 -14.12
CA GLU A 491 -20.34 11.93 -15.34
C GLU A 491 -19.29 10.91 -15.77
N LEU A 492 -18.01 11.29 -15.77
CA LEU A 492 -16.90 10.40 -16.10
C LEU A 492 -16.81 9.23 -15.10
N MET A 493 -16.99 9.50 -13.81
CA MET A 493 -17.00 8.46 -12.78
C MET A 493 -18.19 7.51 -12.96
N LEU A 494 -19.37 8.02 -13.21
CA LEU A 494 -20.57 7.20 -13.45
C LEU A 494 -20.40 6.30 -14.69
N ALA A 495 -19.87 6.85 -15.78
CA ALA A 495 -19.61 6.09 -17.01
C ALA A 495 -18.57 4.98 -16.76
N ALA A 496 -17.52 5.29 -16.02
CA ALA A 496 -16.50 4.31 -15.65
C ALA A 496 -17.05 3.19 -14.76
N GLN A 497 -17.90 3.51 -13.80
CA GLN A 497 -18.57 2.52 -12.95
C GLN A 497 -19.49 1.60 -13.77
N LYS A 498 -20.35 2.17 -14.63
CA LYS A 498 -21.26 1.37 -15.47
C LYS A 498 -20.50 0.39 -16.37
N GLU A 499 -19.39 0.83 -16.97
CA GLU A 499 -18.54 -0.02 -17.79
C GLU A 499 -17.82 -1.09 -16.97
N ALA A 500 -17.19 -0.70 -15.87
CA ALA A 500 -16.44 -1.63 -15.03
C ALA A 500 -17.32 -2.71 -14.41
N TYR A 501 -18.53 -2.37 -13.99
CA TYR A 501 -19.49 -3.30 -13.38
C TYR A 501 -20.43 -3.97 -14.40
N LEU A 502 -20.25 -3.77 -15.71
CA LEU A 502 -21.11 -4.30 -16.77
C LEU A 502 -22.59 -3.94 -16.54
N SER A 503 -22.87 -2.74 -16.02
CA SER A 503 -24.21 -2.27 -15.66
C SER A 503 -24.98 -3.23 -14.72
N SER A 504 -24.25 -3.94 -13.83
CA SER A 504 -24.84 -4.97 -12.95
C SER A 504 -25.58 -4.40 -11.74
N LEU A 505 -25.39 -3.12 -11.40
CA LEU A 505 -26.06 -2.48 -10.28
C LEU A 505 -27.41 -1.88 -10.69
N ALA A 506 -28.26 -1.57 -9.71
CA ALA A 506 -29.51 -0.87 -9.92
C ALA A 506 -29.29 0.53 -10.52
N ASP A 507 -30.24 1.02 -11.31
CA ASP A 507 -30.05 2.29 -12.04
C ASP A 507 -29.92 3.50 -11.10
N ASP A 508 -30.57 3.46 -9.94
CA ASP A 508 -30.47 4.45 -8.85
C ASP A 508 -29.41 4.10 -7.80
N GLY A 509 -28.68 3.02 -8.00
CA GLY A 509 -27.72 2.46 -7.05
C GLY A 509 -26.26 2.79 -7.35
N TRP A 510 -25.97 3.73 -8.24
CA TRP A 510 -24.60 4.15 -8.58
C TRP A 510 -24.10 5.25 -7.64
N TYR A 511 -22.78 5.50 -7.66
CA TYR A 511 -22.15 6.54 -6.85
C TYR A 511 -21.33 7.52 -7.72
N PRO A 512 -21.99 8.46 -8.42
CA PRO A 512 -21.31 9.40 -9.32
C PRO A 512 -20.21 10.23 -8.62
N ASP A 513 -20.46 10.67 -7.39
CA ASP A 513 -19.53 11.50 -6.62
C ASP A 513 -18.47 10.68 -5.83
N PHE A 514 -18.30 9.39 -6.18
CA PHE A 514 -17.29 8.53 -5.56
C PHE A 514 -15.87 9.10 -5.62
N TRP A 515 -15.55 9.84 -6.68
CA TRP A 515 -14.26 10.49 -6.86
C TRP A 515 -13.95 11.51 -5.76
N VAL A 516 -14.95 12.20 -5.22
CA VAL A 516 -14.78 13.18 -4.13
C VAL A 516 -14.30 12.47 -2.86
N SER A 517 -14.80 11.25 -2.60
CA SER A 517 -14.52 10.51 -1.37
C SER A 517 -13.22 9.71 -1.39
N LYS A 518 -12.49 9.67 -2.51
CA LYS A 518 -11.31 8.80 -2.67
C LYS A 518 -10.00 9.59 -2.65
N LEU A 519 -9.36 9.60 -1.47
CA LEU A 519 -8.03 10.16 -1.24
C LEU A 519 -7.02 9.78 -2.34
N HIS A 520 -7.10 8.57 -2.88
CA HIS A 520 -6.16 8.04 -3.86
C HIS A 520 -5.98 8.93 -5.10
N PHE A 521 -7.00 9.68 -5.52
CA PHE A 521 -6.89 10.60 -6.65
C PHE A 521 -6.14 11.90 -6.32
N TYR A 522 -6.08 12.26 -5.03
CA TYR A 522 -5.50 13.51 -4.53
C TYR A 522 -4.06 13.36 -4.01
N ILE A 523 -3.50 12.15 -4.03
CA ILE A 523 -2.10 11.91 -3.65
C ILE A 523 -1.20 12.58 -4.70
N SER A 524 -0.65 13.74 -4.34
CA SER A 524 0.11 14.58 -5.28
C SER A 524 1.40 13.93 -5.79
N GLY A 525 2.05 13.10 -4.98
CA GLY A 525 3.31 12.43 -5.32
C GLY A 525 3.16 11.12 -6.09
N LEU A 526 1.95 10.52 -6.14
CA LEU A 526 1.75 9.18 -6.68
C LEU A 526 0.47 9.10 -7.53
N PRO A 527 0.58 9.25 -8.86
CA PRO A 527 -0.54 9.12 -9.78
C PRO A 527 -0.93 7.65 -9.98
N PHE A 528 -2.18 7.42 -10.35
CA PHE A 528 -2.69 6.08 -10.68
C PHE A 528 -2.44 5.04 -9.57
N TYR A 529 -2.68 5.45 -8.34
CA TYR A 529 -2.40 4.69 -7.13
C TYR A 529 -3.07 3.29 -7.10
N ASN A 530 -4.17 3.12 -7.84
CA ASN A 530 -5.08 1.99 -7.63
C ASN A 530 -4.75 0.74 -8.46
N PHE A 531 -4.32 0.86 -9.74
CA PHE A 531 -4.14 -0.33 -10.61
C PHE A 531 -3.08 -1.33 -10.09
N PRO A 532 -2.05 -0.93 -9.35
CA PRO A 532 -1.09 -1.87 -8.77
C PRO A 532 -1.73 -2.93 -7.88
N TYR A 533 -2.79 -2.58 -7.15
CA TYR A 533 -3.53 -3.54 -6.32
C TYR A 533 -4.23 -4.62 -7.15
N THR A 534 -4.78 -4.27 -8.30
CA THR A 534 -5.36 -5.27 -9.23
C THR A 534 -4.30 -6.23 -9.73
N PHE A 535 -3.13 -5.72 -10.08
CA PHE A 535 -2.00 -6.56 -10.51
C PHE A 535 -1.57 -7.51 -9.39
N GLY A 536 -1.33 -7.00 -8.19
CA GLY A 536 -0.94 -7.80 -7.03
C GLY A 536 -1.97 -8.88 -6.68
N TYR A 537 -3.26 -8.54 -6.70
CA TYR A 537 -4.34 -9.50 -6.47
C TYR A 537 -4.35 -10.63 -7.51
N LEU A 538 -4.22 -10.31 -8.81
CA LEU A 538 -4.17 -11.32 -9.87
C LEU A 538 -2.92 -12.18 -9.77
N LEU A 539 -1.77 -11.57 -9.50
CA LEU A 539 -0.52 -12.30 -9.30
C LEU A 539 -0.64 -13.28 -8.14
N SER A 540 -1.10 -12.84 -6.99
CA SER A 540 -1.23 -13.68 -5.79
C SER A 540 -2.21 -14.84 -5.98
N THR A 541 -3.39 -14.56 -6.57
CA THR A 541 -4.36 -15.64 -6.87
C THR A 541 -3.85 -16.59 -7.93
N GLY A 542 -3.12 -16.10 -8.92
CA GLY A 542 -2.43 -16.92 -9.92
C GLY A 542 -1.35 -17.82 -9.31
N LEU A 543 -0.52 -17.27 -8.44
CA LEU A 543 0.49 -18.00 -7.69
C LEU A 543 -0.14 -19.07 -6.79
N TYR A 544 -1.25 -18.73 -6.11
CA TYR A 544 -1.98 -19.72 -5.33
C TYR A 544 -2.50 -20.87 -6.20
N ALA A 545 -3.10 -20.56 -7.36
CA ALA A 545 -3.57 -21.61 -8.30
C ALA A 545 -2.42 -22.46 -8.82
N LEU A 546 -1.25 -21.89 -9.09
CA LEU A 546 -0.05 -22.61 -9.48
C LEU A 546 0.49 -23.50 -8.35
N SER A 547 0.42 -23.03 -7.09
CA SER A 547 0.86 -23.82 -5.93
C SER A 547 0.12 -25.15 -5.80
N GLN A 548 -1.17 -25.16 -6.16
CA GLN A 548 -1.99 -26.38 -6.14
C GLN A 548 -1.59 -27.40 -7.22
N GLN A 549 -0.88 -26.97 -8.25
CA GLN A 549 -0.45 -27.81 -9.37
C GLN A 549 1.03 -28.23 -9.27
N ALA A 550 1.90 -27.33 -8.78
CA ALA A 550 3.35 -27.52 -8.78
C ALA A 550 3.89 -28.38 -7.62
N GLY A 551 3.07 -28.64 -6.58
CA GLY A 551 3.44 -29.54 -5.49
C GLY A 551 4.54 -29.00 -4.57
N LYS A 552 5.44 -29.89 -4.10
CA LYS A 552 6.39 -29.62 -3.00
C LYS A 552 7.49 -28.63 -3.33
N ASP A 553 7.79 -28.38 -4.60
CA ASP A 553 8.88 -27.48 -5.01
C ASP A 553 8.42 -26.01 -5.12
N PHE A 554 7.11 -25.78 -5.07
CA PHE A 554 6.54 -24.43 -5.21
C PHE A 554 6.98 -23.44 -4.13
N PRO A 555 7.09 -23.79 -2.84
CA PRO A 555 7.54 -22.85 -1.81
C PRO A 555 8.92 -22.24 -2.11
N GLU A 556 9.85 -23.00 -2.68
CA GLU A 556 11.17 -22.49 -3.07
C GLU A 556 11.06 -21.55 -4.28
N GLN A 557 10.25 -21.90 -5.28
CA GLN A 557 9.96 -21.03 -6.43
C GLN A 557 9.31 -19.72 -5.98
N TYR A 558 8.35 -19.79 -5.06
CA TYR A 558 7.69 -18.63 -4.47
C TYR A 558 8.69 -17.74 -3.73
N ARG A 559 9.58 -18.32 -2.92
CA ARG A 559 10.67 -17.57 -2.26
C ARG A 559 11.59 -16.89 -3.28
N GLY A 560 11.94 -17.58 -4.37
CA GLY A 560 12.73 -17.03 -5.48
C GLY A 560 12.05 -15.83 -6.15
N LEU A 561 10.73 -15.90 -6.36
CA LEU A 561 9.93 -14.79 -6.89
C LEU A 561 9.95 -13.60 -5.92
N LEU A 562 9.78 -13.81 -4.62
CA LEU A 562 9.85 -12.72 -3.64
C LEU A 562 11.23 -12.03 -3.65
N VAL A 563 12.32 -12.78 -3.82
CA VAL A 563 13.66 -12.18 -4.01
C VAL A 563 13.73 -11.35 -5.28
N ALA A 564 13.15 -11.84 -6.38
CA ALA A 564 13.18 -11.18 -7.68
C ALA A 564 12.46 -9.82 -7.67
N THR A 565 11.45 -9.61 -6.81
CA THR A 565 10.72 -8.33 -6.71
C THR A 565 11.61 -7.13 -6.43
N GLY A 566 12.72 -7.32 -5.69
CA GLY A 566 13.65 -6.25 -5.34
C GLY A 566 14.74 -5.99 -6.39
N CYS A 567 15.02 -6.95 -7.27
CA CYS A 567 16.18 -6.89 -8.15
C CYS A 567 15.87 -7.08 -9.65
N MET A 568 14.59 -7.05 -10.04
CA MET A 568 14.14 -7.16 -11.43
C MET A 568 13.03 -6.16 -11.74
N GLU A 569 12.78 -5.94 -13.05
CA GLU A 569 11.54 -5.34 -13.54
C GLU A 569 10.38 -6.31 -13.28
N THR A 570 9.14 -5.80 -13.33
CA THR A 570 7.95 -6.60 -12.99
C THR A 570 7.82 -7.86 -13.85
N GLU A 571 7.96 -7.74 -15.18
CA GLU A 571 7.72 -8.88 -16.07
C GLU A 571 8.73 -10.03 -15.91
N PRO A 572 10.04 -9.79 -15.83
CA PRO A 572 10.97 -10.90 -15.58
C PRO A 572 10.93 -11.45 -14.15
N ALA A 573 10.32 -10.72 -13.19
CA ALA A 573 10.19 -11.17 -11.80
C ALA A 573 9.04 -12.19 -11.63
N VAL A 574 8.02 -12.13 -12.49
CA VAL A 574 6.79 -12.95 -12.41
C VAL A 574 6.71 -13.96 -13.56
#